data_8191f4703fd62f219247c5833ea83fae
#
_entry.id   8191f4703fd62f219247c5833ea83fae
#
_cell.length_a   1.000
_cell.length_b   1.000
_cell.length_c   1.000
_cell.angle_alpha   90.00
_cell.angle_beta   90.00
_cell.angle_gamma   90.00
#
_symmetry.space_group_name_H-M   'P 1'
#
loop_
_entity.id
_entity.type
_entity.pdbx_description
1 polymer ?
#
loop_
_entity_poly.entity_id
_entity_poly.type
_entity_poly.pdbx_seq_one_letter_code
_entity_poly.pdbx_strand_id
1 'polypeptide(L)'
;MHSSFVILTVYYFLSILCTFGYGLFVKRFFINENIKINYGFVGLIGIFFLTIYSYISHFFLEHSLTHNTVLFFMGIFFFIIYVKSNFNKSESKLFFIIFCVLLIAFYNFKTHDDFPYYHFPYTNFLTKSELIVGIGNYDHGWRTPSSIFYFNSLFYLP
;
A
#
# COMPACT_ATOMS: atom_id res chain seq x y z
N MET A 1 5.07 -17.77 18.71
CA MET A 1 3.88 -17.79 17.81
C MET A 1 2.92 -16.63 18.03
N HIS A 2 2.52 -16.30 19.29
CA HIS A 2 1.60 -15.19 19.56
C HIS A 2 2.15 -13.80 19.20
N SER A 3 3.44 -13.54 19.39
CA SER A 3 4.06 -12.24 19.09
C SER A 3 4.05 -11.92 17.59
N SER A 4 4.30 -12.90 16.73
CA SER A 4 4.30 -12.69 15.28
C SER A 4 2.91 -12.35 14.74
N PHE A 5 1.86 -12.93 15.32
CA PHE A 5 0.47 -12.65 14.96
C PHE A 5 0.07 -11.20 15.29
N VAL A 6 0.43 -10.72 16.47
CA VAL A 6 0.15 -9.34 16.89
C VAL A 6 0.89 -8.33 16.00
N ILE A 7 2.19 -8.57 15.75
CA ILE A 7 3.00 -7.70 14.88
C ILE A 7 2.39 -7.62 13.47
N LEU A 8 1.99 -8.75 12.90
CA LEU A 8 1.38 -8.80 11.57
C LEU A 8 0.05 -8.05 11.51
N THR A 9 -0.81 -8.21 12.56
CA THR A 9 -2.07 -7.46 12.65
C THR A 9 -1.84 -5.95 12.74
N VAL A 10 -0.92 -5.52 13.59
CA VAL A 10 -0.58 -4.11 13.76
C VAL A 10 -0.02 -3.55 12.45
N TYR A 11 0.88 -4.26 11.80
CA TYR A 11 1.45 -3.86 10.53
C TYR A 11 0.37 -3.73 9.44
N TYR A 12 -0.52 -4.70 9.32
CA TYR A 12 -1.66 -4.66 8.40
C TYR A 12 -2.55 -3.43 8.65
N PHE A 13 -2.90 -3.18 9.92
CA PHE A 13 -3.69 -2.02 10.30
C PHE A 13 -3.00 -0.70 9.93
N LEU A 14 -1.73 -0.55 10.28
CA LEU A 14 -0.95 0.65 9.96
C LEU A 14 -0.77 0.87 8.46
N SER A 15 -0.63 -0.20 7.67
CA SER A 15 -0.56 -0.12 6.21
C SER A 15 -1.85 0.42 5.59
N ILE A 16 -3.00 0.02 6.13
CA ILE A 16 -4.29 0.58 5.73
C ILE A 16 -4.38 2.07 6.09
N LEU A 17 -3.97 2.45 7.31
CA LEU A 17 -3.97 3.86 7.72
C LEU A 17 -3.00 4.71 6.87
N CYS A 18 -1.83 4.18 6.55
CA CYS A 18 -0.88 4.82 5.64
C CYS A 18 -1.51 5.10 4.27
N THR A 19 -2.08 4.07 3.64
CA THR A 19 -2.76 4.18 2.34
C THR A 19 -3.91 5.18 2.40
N PHE A 20 -4.71 5.11 3.46
CA PHE A 20 -5.81 6.04 3.67
C PHE A 20 -5.33 7.48 3.88
N GLY A 21 -4.19 7.67 4.57
CA GLY A 21 -3.56 8.97 4.76
C GLY A 21 -3.18 9.64 3.44
N TYR A 22 -2.60 8.89 2.50
CA TYR A 22 -2.34 9.39 1.15
C TYR A 22 -3.62 9.72 0.39
N GLY A 23 -4.67 8.95 0.55
CA GLY A 23 -5.98 9.27 -0.02
C GLY A 23 -6.56 10.58 0.52
N LEU A 24 -6.45 10.84 1.83
CA LEU A 24 -6.86 12.09 2.45
C LEU A 24 -6.00 13.28 1.98
N PHE A 25 -4.69 13.07 1.83
CA PHE A 25 -3.78 14.07 1.26
C PHE A 25 -4.22 14.46 -0.17
N VAL A 26 -4.41 13.49 -1.06
CA VAL A 26 -4.87 13.77 -2.43
C VAL A 26 -6.23 14.45 -2.43
N LYS A 27 -7.17 13.97 -1.61
CA LYS A 27 -8.49 14.60 -1.45
C LYS A 27 -8.35 16.08 -1.08
N ARG A 28 -7.48 16.41 -0.12
CA ARG A 28 -7.30 17.78 0.37
C ARG A 28 -6.77 18.74 -0.69
N PHE A 29 -5.83 18.30 -1.52
CA PHE A 29 -5.11 19.18 -2.44
C PHE A 29 -5.65 19.16 -3.88
N PHE A 30 -6.30 18.07 -4.30
CA PHE A 30 -6.66 17.86 -5.70
C PHE A 30 -8.16 17.72 -5.94
N ILE A 31 -8.97 17.59 -4.88
CA ILE A 31 -10.41 17.39 -5.01
C ILE A 31 -11.15 18.55 -4.35
N ASN A 32 -12.14 19.09 -5.07
CA ASN A 32 -12.95 20.18 -4.55
C ASN A 32 -13.67 19.76 -3.25
N GLU A 33 -13.59 20.60 -2.21
CA GLU A 33 -14.18 20.34 -0.89
C GLU A 33 -15.71 20.11 -0.93
N ASN A 34 -16.39 20.63 -1.93
CA ASN A 34 -17.83 20.42 -2.12
C ASN A 34 -18.19 18.97 -2.52
N ILE A 35 -17.21 18.18 -2.98
CA ILE A 35 -17.43 16.80 -3.37
C ILE A 35 -17.33 15.90 -2.14
N LYS A 36 -18.46 15.33 -1.74
CA LYS A 36 -18.50 14.33 -0.66
C LYS A 36 -18.00 12.99 -1.18
N ILE A 37 -16.87 12.54 -0.64
CA ILE A 37 -16.26 11.25 -0.98
C ILE A 37 -16.29 10.38 0.28
N ASN A 38 -16.82 9.15 0.14
CA ASN A 38 -16.84 8.18 1.22
C ASN A 38 -15.44 7.57 1.47
N TYR A 39 -15.27 6.88 2.59
CA TYR A 39 -13.97 6.29 2.99
C TYR A 39 -13.47 5.22 2.03
N GLY A 40 -14.36 4.46 1.39
CA GLY A 40 -13.96 3.49 0.37
C GLY A 40 -13.24 4.14 -0.81
N PHE A 41 -13.81 5.24 -1.33
CA PHE A 41 -13.15 6.01 -2.41
C PHE A 41 -11.87 6.70 -1.95
N VAL A 42 -11.79 7.18 -0.71
CA VAL A 42 -10.54 7.75 -0.17
C VAL A 42 -9.44 6.68 -0.16
N GLY A 43 -9.76 5.45 0.27
CA GLY A 43 -8.81 4.33 0.22
C GLY A 43 -8.35 4.00 -1.20
N LEU A 44 -9.28 3.94 -2.17
CA LEU A 44 -8.96 3.70 -3.59
C LEU A 44 -8.07 4.80 -4.17
N ILE A 45 -8.33 6.07 -3.86
CA ILE A 45 -7.48 7.20 -4.25
C ILE A 45 -6.07 7.03 -3.68
N GLY A 46 -5.95 6.60 -2.42
CA GLY A 46 -4.66 6.33 -1.78
C GLY A 46 -3.87 5.22 -2.48
N ILE A 47 -4.53 4.10 -2.80
CA ILE A 47 -3.92 3.00 -3.57
C ILE A 47 -3.45 3.50 -4.94
N PHE A 48 -4.31 4.22 -5.65
CA PHE A 48 -4.00 4.74 -6.98
C PHE A 48 -2.83 5.73 -6.96
N PHE A 49 -2.82 6.65 -6.00
CA PHE A 49 -1.72 7.59 -5.80
C PHE A 49 -0.40 6.86 -5.53
N LEU A 50 -0.38 5.93 -4.58
CA LEU A 50 0.81 5.16 -4.24
C LEU A 50 1.29 4.29 -5.40
N THR A 51 0.38 3.76 -6.21
CA THR A 51 0.74 3.00 -7.41
C THR A 51 1.43 3.89 -8.43
N ILE A 52 0.88 5.08 -8.74
CA ILE A 52 1.53 6.05 -9.64
C ILE A 52 2.87 6.49 -9.08
N TYR A 53 2.91 6.82 -7.78
CA TYR A 53 4.13 7.20 -7.10
C TYR A 53 5.20 6.12 -7.21
N SER A 54 4.84 4.85 -7.02
CA SER A 54 5.79 3.73 -7.09
C SER A 54 6.41 3.58 -8.47
N TYR A 55 5.64 3.76 -9.54
CA TYR A 55 6.18 3.76 -10.89
C TYR A 55 7.16 4.92 -11.11
N ILE A 56 6.78 6.13 -10.71
CA ILE A 56 7.61 7.32 -10.91
C ILE A 56 8.90 7.23 -10.06
N SER A 57 8.78 6.88 -8.79
CA SER A 57 9.94 6.82 -7.89
C SER A 57 10.93 5.75 -8.32
N HIS A 58 10.44 4.61 -8.83
CA HIS A 58 11.31 3.51 -9.25
C HIS A 58 12.17 3.83 -10.49
N PHE A 59 11.85 4.86 -11.27
CA PHE A 59 12.74 5.35 -12.32
C PHE A 59 14.05 5.93 -11.78
N PHE A 60 14.06 6.39 -10.52
CA PHE A 60 15.17 7.14 -9.94
C PHE A 60 15.74 6.48 -8.69
N LEU A 61 14.96 5.63 -8.02
CA LEU A 61 15.28 5.08 -6.71
C LEU A 61 14.79 3.63 -6.60
N GLU A 62 15.57 2.80 -5.95
CA GLU A 62 15.07 1.52 -5.43
C GLU A 62 14.06 1.78 -4.30
N HIS A 63 13.07 0.92 -4.14
CA HIS A 63 12.14 0.97 -3.01
C HIS A 63 12.78 0.38 -1.74
N SER A 64 13.94 0.91 -1.38
CA SER A 64 14.73 0.46 -0.24
C SER A 64 13.99 0.62 1.09
N LEU A 65 14.51 -0.05 2.13
CA LEU A 65 13.96 0.06 3.49
C LEU A 65 13.82 1.51 3.94
N THR A 66 14.84 2.33 3.70
CA THR A 66 14.83 3.76 4.11
C THR A 66 13.74 4.53 3.38
N HIS A 67 13.65 4.37 2.04
CA HIS A 67 12.61 4.98 1.23
C HIS A 67 11.21 4.58 1.72
N ASN A 68 10.98 3.29 1.88
CA ASN A 68 9.69 2.76 2.30
C ASN A 68 9.29 3.19 3.71
N THR A 69 10.26 3.23 4.64
CA THR A 69 10.02 3.69 6.01
C THR A 69 9.57 5.14 6.04
N VAL A 70 10.26 6.02 5.31
CA VAL A 70 9.88 7.44 5.21
C VAL A 70 8.48 7.57 4.61
N LEU A 71 8.23 6.89 3.51
CA LEU A 71 6.91 6.89 2.86
C LEU A 71 5.80 6.41 3.81
N PHE A 72 6.05 5.33 4.53
CA PHE A 72 5.10 4.75 5.46
C PHE A 72 4.72 5.73 6.58
N PHE A 73 5.72 6.34 7.23
CA PHE A 73 5.47 7.33 8.29
C PHE A 73 4.83 8.60 7.76
N MET A 74 5.17 9.05 6.55
CA MET A 74 4.48 10.17 5.90
C MET A 74 2.99 9.88 5.69
N GLY A 75 2.62 8.69 5.24
CA GLY A 75 1.22 8.31 5.10
C GLY A 75 0.47 8.32 6.43
N ILE A 76 1.06 7.77 7.51
CA ILE A 76 0.49 7.84 8.86
C ILE A 76 0.36 9.29 9.34
N PHE A 77 1.34 10.14 9.08
CA PHE A 77 1.31 11.56 9.42
C PHE A 77 0.16 12.29 8.70
N PHE A 78 -0.04 12.06 7.40
CA PHE A 78 -1.18 12.61 6.66
C PHE A 78 -2.50 12.13 7.22
N PHE A 79 -2.60 10.85 7.61
CA PHE A 79 -3.79 10.34 8.27
C PHE A 79 -4.09 11.13 9.56
N ILE A 80 -3.12 11.29 10.43
CA ILE A 80 -3.29 11.99 11.73
C ILE A 80 -3.76 13.43 11.51
N ILE A 81 -3.16 14.14 10.55
CA ILE A 81 -3.51 15.54 10.27
C ILE A 81 -4.93 15.69 9.70
N TYR A 82 -5.27 14.87 8.71
CA TYR A 82 -6.48 15.10 7.92
C TYR A 82 -7.69 14.29 8.37
N VAL A 83 -7.53 13.28 9.24
CA VAL A 83 -8.65 12.44 9.68
C VAL A 83 -9.72 13.24 10.44
N LYS A 84 -9.32 14.20 11.28
CA LYS A 84 -10.26 14.99 12.09
C LYS A 84 -11.26 15.78 11.24
N SER A 85 -10.79 16.44 10.18
CA SER A 85 -11.64 17.22 9.27
C SER A 85 -12.55 16.36 8.39
N ASN A 86 -12.25 15.08 8.27
CA ASN A 86 -12.99 14.14 7.44
C ASN A 86 -13.75 13.08 8.26
N PHE A 87 -13.80 13.24 9.60
CA PHE A 87 -14.39 12.23 10.47
C PHE A 87 -15.89 12.08 10.27
N ASN A 88 -16.33 10.86 9.97
CA ASN A 88 -17.72 10.46 9.89
C ASN A 88 -17.93 9.18 10.70
N LYS A 89 -18.73 9.26 11.77
CA LYS A 89 -18.95 8.16 12.71
C LYS A 89 -19.54 6.90 12.03
N SER A 90 -20.46 7.08 11.11
CA SER A 90 -21.11 5.96 10.40
C SER A 90 -20.10 5.25 9.48
N GLU A 91 -19.34 6.00 8.71
CA GLU A 91 -18.32 5.44 7.83
C GLU A 91 -17.16 4.81 8.61
N SER A 92 -16.76 5.41 9.74
CA SER A 92 -15.74 4.83 10.62
C SER A 92 -16.18 3.49 11.21
N LYS A 93 -17.45 3.35 11.59
CA LYS A 93 -18.00 2.07 12.05
C LYS A 93 -17.98 1.02 10.94
N LEU A 94 -18.42 1.40 9.73
CA LEU A 94 -18.40 0.50 8.57
C LEU A 94 -16.97 0.08 8.21
N PHE A 95 -16.03 1.03 8.20
CA PHE A 95 -14.61 0.76 7.97
C PHE A 95 -14.06 -0.26 8.96
N PHE A 96 -14.37 -0.10 10.25
CA PHE A 96 -13.93 -1.05 11.29
C PHE A 96 -14.53 -2.46 11.09
N ILE A 97 -15.81 -2.55 10.73
CA ILE A 97 -16.46 -3.84 10.44
C ILE A 97 -15.76 -4.52 9.25
N ILE A 98 -15.54 -3.79 8.16
CA ILE A 98 -14.86 -4.32 6.97
C ILE A 98 -13.44 -4.76 7.31
N PHE A 99 -12.72 -3.96 8.10
CA PHE A 99 -11.38 -4.32 8.59
C PHE A 99 -11.39 -5.66 9.33
N CYS A 100 -12.32 -5.87 10.25
CA CYS A 100 -12.42 -7.13 11.01
C CYS A 100 -12.74 -8.32 10.10
N VAL A 101 -13.63 -8.15 9.12
CA VAL A 101 -13.96 -9.21 8.14
C VAL A 101 -12.74 -9.56 7.28
N LEU A 102 -12.05 -8.56 6.76
CA LEU A 102 -10.85 -8.76 5.94
C LEU A 102 -9.69 -9.35 6.75
N LEU A 103 -9.61 -9.04 8.05
CA LEU A 103 -8.62 -9.64 8.94
C LEU A 103 -8.79 -11.16 9.02
N ILE A 104 -10.02 -11.66 9.07
CA ILE A 104 -10.31 -13.10 9.04
C ILE A 104 -9.83 -13.72 7.72
N ALA A 105 -10.10 -13.07 6.59
CA ALA A 105 -9.63 -13.52 5.29
C ALA A 105 -8.10 -13.51 5.20
N PHE A 106 -7.46 -12.47 5.73
CA PHE A 106 -6.01 -12.33 5.79
C PHE A 106 -5.31 -13.48 6.55
N TYR A 107 -5.92 -13.98 7.63
CA TYR A 107 -5.37 -15.11 8.39
C TYR A 107 -5.64 -16.48 7.77
N ASN A 108 -6.65 -16.59 6.93
CA ASN A 108 -6.97 -17.84 6.20
C ASN A 108 -6.33 -17.89 4.81
N PHE A 109 -5.51 -16.89 4.46
CA PHE A 109 -4.92 -16.78 3.15
C PHE A 109 -3.89 -17.89 2.89
N LYS A 110 -4.01 -18.54 1.73
CA LYS A 110 -2.98 -19.41 1.18
C LYS A 110 -2.19 -18.63 0.13
N THR A 111 -0.88 -18.78 0.15
CA THR A 111 -0.04 -18.23 -0.92
C THR A 111 -0.36 -18.92 -2.24
N HIS A 112 -0.45 -18.15 -3.31
CA HIS A 112 -0.55 -18.68 -4.67
C HIS A 112 0.72 -19.47 -5.02
N ASP A 113 0.62 -20.50 -5.85
CA ASP A 113 1.76 -21.34 -6.24
C ASP A 113 2.88 -20.52 -6.90
N ASP A 114 2.54 -19.48 -7.65
CA ASP A 114 3.50 -18.57 -8.29
C ASP A 114 4.18 -17.58 -7.33
N PHE A 115 3.73 -17.51 -6.05
CA PHE A 115 4.25 -16.55 -5.10
C PHE A 115 5.77 -16.67 -4.90
N PRO A 116 6.34 -17.85 -4.63
CA PRO A 116 7.80 -18.00 -4.45
C PRO A 116 8.59 -17.82 -5.75
N TYR A 117 7.99 -18.09 -6.91
CA TYR A 117 8.70 -18.11 -8.20
C TYR A 117 8.62 -16.76 -8.94
N TYR A 118 7.55 -16.00 -8.75
CA TYR A 118 7.30 -14.79 -9.53
C TYR A 118 6.95 -13.58 -8.66
N HIS A 119 5.92 -13.67 -7.82
CA HIS A 119 5.40 -12.49 -7.11
C HIS A 119 6.41 -11.93 -6.10
N PHE A 120 6.94 -12.78 -5.25
CA PHE A 120 7.91 -12.37 -4.23
C PHE A 120 9.27 -11.97 -4.83
N PRO A 121 9.88 -12.75 -5.74
CA PRO A 121 11.14 -12.35 -6.37
C PRO A 121 11.07 -11.01 -7.07
N TYR A 122 9.99 -10.75 -7.84
CA TYR A 122 9.83 -9.48 -8.52
C TYR A 122 9.65 -8.32 -7.55
N THR A 123 8.77 -8.46 -6.54
CA THR A 123 8.60 -7.43 -5.50
C THR A 123 9.90 -7.15 -4.75
N ASN A 124 10.64 -8.20 -4.38
CA ASN A 124 11.93 -8.07 -3.72
C ASN A 124 13.00 -7.42 -4.62
N PHE A 125 12.95 -7.67 -5.94
CA PHE A 125 13.82 -7.01 -6.90
C PHE A 125 13.59 -5.48 -6.89
N LEU A 126 12.35 -5.01 -6.90
CA LEU A 126 12.01 -3.59 -6.86
C LEU A 126 12.54 -2.88 -5.60
N THR A 127 12.81 -3.63 -4.51
CA THR A 127 13.37 -3.07 -3.28
C THR A 127 14.89 -2.97 -3.26
N LYS A 128 15.57 -3.58 -4.24
CA LYS A 128 17.03 -3.71 -4.28
C LYS A 128 17.69 -3.11 -5.51
N SER A 129 16.89 -2.71 -6.49
CA SER A 129 17.38 -2.22 -7.77
C SER A 129 16.49 -1.12 -8.29
N GLU A 130 17.09 -0.13 -8.93
CA GLU A 130 16.38 0.85 -9.77
C GLU A 130 15.81 0.18 -11.02
N LEU A 131 15.04 0.92 -11.80
CA LEU A 131 14.47 0.41 -13.03
C LEU A 131 15.55 -0.09 -14.01
N ILE A 132 15.48 -1.36 -14.36
CA ILE A 132 16.35 -1.98 -15.37
C ILE A 132 15.57 -2.14 -16.66
N VAL A 133 15.98 -1.43 -17.72
CA VAL A 133 15.39 -1.57 -19.04
C VAL A 133 15.72 -2.96 -19.60
N GLY A 134 14.70 -3.68 -20.08
CA GLY A 134 14.87 -5.01 -20.64
C GLY A 134 14.85 -6.17 -19.63
N ILE A 135 14.48 -5.92 -18.39
CA ILE A 135 14.40 -6.94 -17.34
C ILE A 135 13.51 -8.14 -17.72
N GLY A 136 12.51 -7.92 -18.56
CA GLY A 136 11.65 -8.97 -19.10
C GLY A 136 12.38 -10.00 -19.99
N ASN A 137 13.63 -9.72 -20.39
CA ASN A 137 14.47 -10.70 -21.09
C ASN A 137 15.20 -11.63 -20.11
N TYR A 138 15.31 -11.20 -18.83
CA TYR A 138 15.96 -12.00 -17.80
C TYR A 138 15.05 -13.11 -17.27
N ASP A 139 13.78 -12.79 -17.05
CA ASP A 139 12.78 -13.75 -16.60
C ASP A 139 11.48 -13.58 -17.38
N HIS A 140 10.91 -14.69 -17.88
CA HIS A 140 9.68 -14.69 -18.67
C HIS A 140 8.50 -14.07 -17.91
N GLY A 141 8.38 -14.33 -16.63
CA GLY A 141 7.35 -13.78 -15.74
C GLY A 141 7.43 -12.27 -15.56
N TRP A 142 8.59 -11.64 -15.84
CA TRP A 142 8.82 -10.22 -15.62
C TRP A 142 8.54 -9.33 -16.84
N ARG A 143 8.09 -9.93 -17.94
CA ARG A 143 7.75 -9.18 -19.18
C ARG A 143 6.54 -8.28 -19.03
N THR A 144 5.58 -8.67 -18.21
CA THR A 144 4.33 -7.93 -17.97
C THR A 144 4.08 -7.76 -16.47
N PRO A 145 4.86 -6.90 -15.78
CA PRO A 145 4.72 -6.74 -14.36
C PRO A 145 3.37 -6.13 -14.00
N SER A 146 2.71 -6.69 -13.00
CA SER A 146 1.46 -6.14 -12.46
C SER A 146 1.72 -4.93 -11.58
N SER A 147 0.84 -3.93 -11.66
CA SER A 147 0.86 -2.74 -10.79
C SER A 147 0.83 -3.07 -9.31
N ILE A 148 0.28 -4.22 -8.94
CA ILE A 148 0.22 -4.67 -7.55
C ILE A 148 1.61 -4.91 -6.96
N PHE A 149 2.61 -5.34 -7.76
CA PHE A 149 3.97 -5.56 -7.28
C PHE A 149 4.66 -4.24 -6.95
N TYR A 150 4.43 -3.22 -7.76
CA TYR A 150 4.92 -1.86 -7.51
C TYR A 150 4.31 -1.28 -6.25
N PHE A 151 3.00 -1.45 -6.04
CA PHE A 151 2.34 -1.05 -4.81
C PHE A 151 2.87 -1.84 -3.60
N ASN A 152 2.98 -3.17 -3.72
CA ASN A 152 3.47 -4.03 -2.63
C ASN A 152 4.91 -3.73 -2.23
N SER A 153 5.78 -3.37 -3.20
CA SER A 153 7.17 -3.06 -2.90
C SER A 153 7.33 -1.86 -1.96
N LEU A 154 6.40 -0.89 -1.97
CA LEU A 154 6.39 0.25 -1.04
C LEU A 154 6.11 -0.15 0.42
N PHE A 155 5.46 -1.30 0.62
CA PHE A 155 5.13 -1.85 1.94
C PHE A 155 6.08 -2.97 2.36
N TYR A 156 7.15 -3.20 1.60
CA TYR A 156 8.18 -4.15 1.99
C TYR A 156 9.07 -3.51 3.06
N LEU A 157 8.75 -3.80 4.31
CA LEU A 157 9.53 -3.44 5.51
C LEU A 157 10.00 -4.75 6.14
N PRO A 158 11.31 -5.00 6.23
CA PRO A 158 11.86 -6.24 6.80
C PRO A 158 11.63 -6.37 8.31
#